data_fbb1c420cd8190dbc6750fbc22e55b84
#
_entry.id   fbb1c420cd8190dbc6750fbc22e55b84
#
_cell.length_a   1.000
_cell.length_b   1.000
_cell.length_c   1.000
_cell.angle_alpha   90.00
_cell.angle_beta   90.00
_cell.angle_gamma   90.00
#
_symmetry.space_group_name_H-M   'P 1'
#
loop_
_entity.id
_entity.type
_entity.pdbx_description
1 polymer ?
#
loop_
_entity_poly.entity_id
_entity_poly.type
_entity_poly.pdbx_seq_one_letter_code
_entity_poly.pdbx_strand_id
1 'polypeptide(L)'
;TGKTTLVDMIRTHMNDGDSGPVTLNCDKSCYVVEGNLWKGQLGNIQDSIVFIDEGNEFVKTKDFARAIQQTDNYYVIVTREGLSALPYSVEEVYGIRTSGKYGSLKQSYHSFYRIYPDSTTENIKPEKILTEDSNSGYQFFEAVCSEHQMRCDTANGKSNVFSYLKAHKDEKLLVIADGAAFGPEMDRVLQLVQTRENLVLYLPESFEWLILSSGILKDAEIVQILRTPSNYIDSKKYFSWERYF
;
A
#
# COMPACT_ATOMS: atom_id res chain seq x y z
N THR A 1 14.19 -3.86 14.06
CA THR A 1 14.30 -5.04 14.95
C THR A 1 12.91 -5.58 15.23
N GLY A 2 12.75 -6.90 15.34
CA GLY A 2 11.49 -7.57 15.65
C GLY A 2 10.75 -8.18 14.44
N LYS A 3 11.09 -7.83 13.22
CA LYS A 3 10.43 -8.38 12.01
C LYS A 3 10.68 -9.89 11.84
N THR A 4 11.94 -10.29 11.81
CA THR A 4 12.33 -11.72 11.74
C THR A 4 11.80 -12.50 12.95
N THR A 5 11.82 -11.88 14.15
CA THR A 5 11.24 -12.49 15.34
C THR A 5 9.76 -12.84 15.18
N LEU A 6 8.98 -11.95 14.52
CA LEU A 6 7.58 -12.24 14.21
C LEU A 6 7.46 -13.49 13.34
N VAL A 7 8.23 -13.58 12.24
CA VAL A 7 8.20 -14.74 11.34
C VAL A 7 8.64 -16.01 12.06
N ASP A 8 9.66 -15.92 12.94
CA ASP A 8 10.10 -17.05 13.75
C ASP A 8 9.05 -17.54 14.74
N MET A 9 8.27 -16.63 15.32
CA MET A 9 7.12 -16.99 16.17
C MET A 9 6.06 -17.76 15.37
N ILE A 10 5.73 -17.31 14.15
CA ILE A 10 4.80 -18.04 13.28
C ILE A 10 5.35 -19.42 12.93
N ARG A 11 6.64 -19.51 12.60
CA ARG A 11 7.29 -20.81 12.31
C ARG A 11 7.24 -21.75 13.51
N THR A 12 7.46 -21.23 14.72
CA THR A 12 7.34 -22.00 15.96
C THR A 12 5.92 -22.54 16.14
N HIS A 13 4.91 -21.69 15.96
CA HIS A 13 3.52 -22.12 16.05
C HIS A 13 3.15 -23.17 15.00
N MET A 14 3.63 -23.03 13.75
CA MET A 14 3.41 -24.06 12.70
C MET A 14 3.96 -25.45 13.11
N ASN A 15 5.08 -25.49 13.83
CA ASN A 15 5.70 -26.72 14.25
C ASN A 15 5.04 -27.33 15.49
N ASP A 16 4.69 -26.51 16.47
CA ASP A 16 4.29 -26.95 17.81
C ASP A 16 2.76 -26.89 18.01
N GLY A 17 2.03 -26.18 17.12
CA GLY A 17 0.60 -25.97 17.21
C GLY A 17 0.19 -25.16 18.44
N ASP A 18 -1.08 -25.30 18.84
CA ASP A 18 -1.67 -24.57 19.99
C ASP A 18 -1.09 -24.98 21.35
N SER A 19 -0.38 -26.11 21.43
CA SER A 19 0.31 -26.55 22.65
C SER A 19 1.71 -25.96 22.81
N GLY A 20 2.18 -25.22 21.80
CA GLY A 20 3.47 -24.54 21.83
C GLY A 20 3.48 -23.23 22.64
N PRO A 21 4.67 -22.60 22.74
CA PRO A 21 4.83 -21.34 23.49
C PRO A 21 4.20 -20.12 22.81
N VAL A 22 3.76 -20.24 21.55
CA VAL A 22 3.17 -19.16 20.76
C VAL A 22 1.72 -19.47 20.46
N THR A 23 0.83 -18.60 20.92
CA THR A 23 -0.61 -18.69 20.62
C THR A 23 -0.95 -17.71 19.51
N LEU A 24 -1.66 -18.18 18.49
CA LEU A 24 -2.26 -17.34 17.46
C LEU A 24 -3.75 -17.17 17.74
N ASN A 25 -4.21 -15.93 17.69
CA ASN A 25 -5.63 -15.61 17.70
C ASN A 25 -6.02 -15.14 16.28
N CYS A 26 -6.27 -16.09 15.40
CA CYS A 26 -6.57 -15.85 14.00
C CYS A 26 -7.44 -16.99 13.45
N ASP A 27 -8.46 -16.63 12.68
CA ASP A 27 -9.39 -17.60 12.06
C ASP A 27 -8.79 -18.28 10.81
N LYS A 28 -7.64 -17.79 10.34
CA LYS A 28 -6.96 -18.35 9.16
C LYS A 28 -5.68 -19.06 9.55
N SER A 29 -5.37 -20.12 8.81
CA SER A 29 -4.08 -20.79 8.92
C SER A 29 -2.94 -19.86 8.53
N CYS A 30 -1.82 -19.97 9.23
CA CYS A 30 -0.62 -19.16 8.97
C CYS A 30 0.52 -20.07 8.50
N TYR A 31 1.22 -19.64 7.47
CA TYR A 31 2.35 -20.38 6.89
C TYR A 31 3.55 -19.48 6.68
N VAL A 32 4.75 -20.05 6.76
CA VAL A 32 5.99 -19.39 6.34
C VAL A 32 6.46 -20.01 5.03
N VAL A 33 6.69 -19.18 4.03
CA VAL A 33 7.21 -19.60 2.72
C VAL A 33 8.59 -19.01 2.53
N GLU A 34 9.56 -19.85 2.16
CA GLU A 34 10.95 -19.42 1.99
C GLU A 34 11.72 -20.28 0.97
N GLY A 35 12.83 -19.71 0.50
CA GLY A 35 13.80 -20.43 -0.35
C GLY A 35 13.33 -20.66 -1.78
N ASN A 36 14.08 -21.46 -2.51
CA ASN A 36 13.91 -21.64 -3.95
C ASN A 36 12.68 -22.49 -4.35
N LEU A 37 12.10 -23.22 -3.40
CA LEU A 37 10.92 -24.06 -3.63
C LEU A 37 9.59 -23.35 -3.36
N TRP A 38 9.60 -22.03 -3.21
CA TRP A 38 8.44 -21.23 -2.87
C TRP A 38 7.21 -21.48 -3.76
N LYS A 39 7.39 -21.73 -5.06
CA LYS A 39 6.27 -22.02 -5.98
C LYS A 39 5.50 -23.28 -5.59
N GLY A 40 6.25 -24.34 -5.25
CA GLY A 40 5.64 -25.60 -4.80
C GLY A 40 4.96 -25.46 -3.44
N GLN A 41 5.53 -24.66 -2.54
CA GLN A 41 4.95 -24.37 -1.24
C GLN A 41 3.62 -23.61 -1.42
N LEU A 42 3.62 -22.51 -2.20
CA LEU A 42 2.42 -21.69 -2.45
C LEU A 42 1.30 -22.49 -3.13
N GLY A 43 1.63 -23.40 -4.02
CA GLY A 43 0.64 -24.22 -4.74
C GLY A 43 -0.24 -25.10 -3.83
N ASN A 44 0.19 -25.31 -2.59
CA ASN A 44 -0.53 -26.12 -1.60
C ASN A 44 -1.23 -25.28 -0.51
N ILE A 45 -1.12 -23.95 -0.54
CA ILE A 45 -1.67 -23.04 0.46
C ILE A 45 -2.86 -22.31 -0.14
N GLN A 46 -4.01 -22.34 0.54
CA GLN A 46 -5.24 -21.67 0.13
C GLN A 46 -5.89 -20.98 1.34
N ASP A 47 -6.56 -19.87 1.10
CA ASP A 47 -7.33 -19.11 2.10
C ASP A 47 -6.59 -18.87 3.43
N SER A 48 -5.30 -18.55 3.35
CA SER A 48 -4.39 -18.53 4.48
C SER A 48 -3.56 -17.24 4.52
N ILE A 49 -2.86 -17.00 5.64
CA ILE A 49 -1.91 -15.90 5.76
C ILE A 49 -0.50 -16.47 5.56
N VAL A 50 0.17 -15.97 4.55
CA VAL A 50 1.52 -16.40 4.16
C VAL A 50 2.54 -15.35 4.59
N PHE A 51 3.46 -15.75 5.44
CA PHE A 51 4.57 -14.91 5.91
C PHE A 51 5.83 -15.22 5.09
N ILE A 52 6.51 -14.16 4.67
CA ILE A 52 7.77 -14.27 3.92
C ILE A 52 8.79 -13.34 4.57
N ASP A 53 9.88 -13.92 5.10
CA ASP A 53 10.91 -13.14 5.78
C ASP A 53 11.88 -12.47 4.82
N GLU A 54 12.61 -11.49 5.34
CA GLU A 54 13.68 -10.77 4.66
C GLU A 54 14.73 -11.75 4.10
N GLY A 55 15.29 -11.42 2.93
CA GLY A 55 16.29 -12.24 2.26
C GLY A 55 15.73 -13.22 1.22
N ASN A 56 14.42 -13.30 1.06
CA ASN A 56 13.80 -14.08 -0.01
C ASN A 56 13.69 -13.23 -1.29
N GLU A 57 14.71 -13.29 -2.14
CA GLU A 57 14.81 -12.45 -3.36
C GLU A 57 13.68 -12.69 -4.37
N PHE A 58 13.00 -13.84 -4.29
CA PHE A 58 11.89 -14.12 -5.20
C PHE A 58 10.73 -13.13 -5.07
N VAL A 59 10.53 -12.48 -3.91
CA VAL A 59 9.46 -11.48 -3.71
C VAL A 59 9.60 -10.26 -4.60
N LYS A 60 10.80 -10.00 -5.13
CA LYS A 60 11.10 -8.89 -6.04
C LYS A 60 10.81 -9.22 -7.52
N THR A 61 10.45 -10.48 -7.80
CA THR A 61 10.30 -10.95 -9.18
C THR A 61 8.87 -10.79 -9.71
N LYS A 62 8.76 -10.56 -11.02
CA LYS A 62 7.46 -10.55 -11.70
C LYS A 62 6.77 -11.92 -11.65
N ASP A 63 7.53 -13.00 -11.53
CA ASP A 63 7.00 -14.35 -11.40
C ASP A 63 6.24 -14.52 -10.08
N PHE A 64 6.81 -14.01 -8.99
CA PHE A 64 6.12 -13.99 -7.71
C PHE A 64 4.86 -13.14 -7.75
N ALA A 65 4.94 -11.92 -8.30
CA ALA A 65 3.79 -11.04 -8.46
C ALA A 65 2.64 -11.71 -9.24
N ARG A 66 2.94 -12.45 -10.30
CA ARG A 66 1.93 -13.22 -11.06
C ARG A 66 1.38 -14.39 -10.27
N ALA A 67 2.23 -15.09 -9.53
CA ALA A 67 1.80 -16.26 -8.77
C ALA A 67 0.81 -15.89 -7.66
N ILE A 68 1.09 -14.83 -6.89
CA ILE A 68 0.20 -14.44 -5.80
C ILE A 68 -1.15 -13.91 -6.28
N GLN A 69 -1.23 -13.29 -7.45
CA GLN A 69 -2.49 -12.86 -8.05
C GLN A 69 -3.46 -14.02 -8.39
N GLN A 70 -2.93 -15.23 -8.47
CA GLN A 70 -3.72 -16.44 -8.77
C GLN A 70 -4.18 -17.18 -7.51
N THR A 71 -3.80 -16.69 -6.34
CA THR A 71 -4.15 -17.29 -5.05
C THR A 71 -5.22 -16.45 -4.34
N ASP A 72 -5.82 -17.03 -3.30
CA ASP A 72 -6.73 -16.36 -2.38
C ASP A 72 -6.11 -16.15 -0.99
N ASN A 73 -4.79 -16.16 -0.92
CA ASN A 73 -4.03 -15.98 0.29
C ASN A 73 -3.79 -14.50 0.60
N TYR A 74 -3.56 -14.19 1.86
CA TYR A 74 -3.04 -12.92 2.35
C TYR A 74 -1.53 -13.04 2.52
N TYR A 75 -0.79 -11.97 2.22
CA TYR A 75 0.67 -11.99 2.27
C TYR A 75 1.22 -10.95 3.25
N VAL A 76 2.07 -11.40 4.16
CA VAL A 76 2.84 -10.55 5.07
C VAL A 76 4.32 -10.66 4.69
N ILE A 77 4.82 -9.68 3.96
CA ILE A 77 6.18 -9.69 3.42
C ILE A 77 7.07 -8.76 4.25
N VAL A 78 8.12 -9.32 4.81
CA VAL A 78 9.14 -8.57 5.55
C VAL A 78 10.23 -8.11 4.60
N THR A 79 10.40 -6.81 4.49
CA THR A 79 11.38 -6.22 3.58
C THR A 79 11.99 -4.94 4.17
N ARG A 80 13.10 -4.47 3.61
CA ARG A 80 13.69 -3.14 3.84
C ARG A 80 13.58 -2.23 2.63
N GLU A 81 13.13 -2.76 1.52
CA GLU A 81 13.07 -2.08 0.23
C GLU A 81 11.64 -2.11 -0.30
N GLY A 82 11.28 -1.14 -1.10
CA GLY A 82 10.02 -1.16 -1.85
C GLY A 82 9.99 -2.31 -2.85
N LEU A 83 8.85 -2.99 -2.98
CA LEU A 83 8.65 -4.12 -3.88
C LEU A 83 7.97 -3.66 -5.17
N SER A 84 8.74 -3.10 -6.09
CA SER A 84 8.22 -2.45 -7.31
C SER A 84 7.43 -3.38 -8.25
N ALA A 85 7.58 -4.69 -8.12
CA ALA A 85 6.83 -5.67 -8.89
C ALA A 85 5.41 -5.92 -8.34
N LEU A 86 5.14 -5.50 -7.10
CA LEU A 86 3.86 -5.73 -6.41
C LEU A 86 3.06 -4.44 -6.34
N PRO A 87 1.77 -4.45 -6.67
CA PRO A 87 0.86 -3.37 -6.31
C PRO A 87 0.43 -3.55 -4.84
N TYR A 88 0.75 -2.60 -3.99
CA TYR A 88 0.25 -2.55 -2.61
C TYR A 88 -0.03 -1.11 -2.20
N SER A 89 -1.01 -0.97 -1.31
CA SER A 89 -1.44 0.34 -0.81
C SER A 89 -0.37 0.97 0.08
N VAL A 90 -0.34 2.29 0.09
CA VAL A 90 0.45 3.06 1.06
C VAL A 90 0.00 2.76 2.50
N GLU A 91 -1.25 2.37 2.68
CA GLU A 91 -1.82 2.01 3.98
C GLU A 91 -1.39 0.62 4.47
N GLU A 92 -0.90 -0.24 3.57
CA GLU A 92 -0.44 -1.61 3.88
C GLU A 92 1.02 -1.67 4.30
N VAL A 93 1.71 -0.54 4.38
CA VAL A 93 3.12 -0.49 4.78
C VAL A 93 3.25 -0.20 6.27
N TYR A 94 3.67 -1.22 7.02
CA TYR A 94 3.76 -1.17 8.47
C TYR A 94 5.20 -1.25 8.98
N GLY A 95 5.46 -0.50 10.05
CA GLY A 95 6.63 -0.69 10.90
C GLY A 95 6.28 -1.45 12.17
N ILE A 96 7.31 -2.00 12.83
CA ILE A 96 7.18 -2.65 14.14
C ILE A 96 7.90 -1.81 15.18
N ARG A 97 7.18 -1.42 16.24
CA ARG A 97 7.74 -0.84 17.44
C ARG A 97 7.84 -1.91 18.51
N THR A 98 9.00 -1.99 19.15
CA THR A 98 9.24 -2.86 20.30
C THR A 98 9.23 -2.01 21.55
N SER A 99 8.33 -2.28 22.48
CA SER A 99 8.40 -1.74 23.84
C SER A 99 9.34 -2.61 24.69
N GLY A 100 10.18 -2.02 25.52
CA GLY A 100 10.98 -2.78 26.47
C GLY A 100 12.48 -2.82 26.22
N LYS A 101 13.06 -1.74 25.71
CA LYS A 101 14.51 -1.56 25.64
C LYS A 101 15.20 -1.42 27.01
N TYR A 102 14.40 -1.34 28.08
CA TYR A 102 14.85 -1.18 29.46
C TYR A 102 14.45 -2.42 30.26
N GLY A 103 15.40 -3.25 30.58
CA GLY A 103 15.34 -4.59 31.15
C GLY A 103 14.58 -4.82 32.48
N SER A 104 13.54 -4.04 32.77
CA SER A 104 12.68 -4.21 33.93
C SER A 104 11.30 -4.81 33.60
N LEU A 105 10.92 -4.91 32.33
CA LEU A 105 9.65 -5.51 31.93
C LEU A 105 9.87 -6.96 31.49
N LYS A 106 9.19 -7.89 32.16
CA LYS A 106 9.23 -9.33 31.83
C LYS A 106 8.58 -9.68 30.49
N GLN A 107 7.91 -8.73 29.84
CA GLN A 107 7.28 -8.92 28.53
C GLN A 107 7.63 -7.77 27.60
N SER A 108 8.11 -8.10 26.39
CA SER A 108 8.26 -7.16 25.29
C SER A 108 6.97 -7.16 24.48
N TYR A 109 6.39 -5.99 24.28
CA TYR A 109 5.25 -5.83 23.38
C TYR A 109 5.76 -5.34 22.03
N HIS A 110 5.27 -5.95 20.96
CA HIS A 110 5.46 -5.47 19.59
C HIS A 110 4.14 -4.92 19.09
N SER A 111 4.17 -3.71 18.54
CA SER A 111 3.00 -3.11 17.91
C SER A 111 3.30 -2.68 16.49
N PHE A 112 2.33 -2.88 15.61
CA PHE A 112 2.39 -2.34 14.27
C PHE A 112 1.99 -0.86 14.28
N TYR A 113 2.60 -0.09 13.39
CA TYR A 113 2.19 1.28 13.08
C TYR A 113 2.33 1.52 11.58
N ARG A 114 1.44 2.29 10.99
CA ARG A 114 1.56 2.71 9.59
C ARG A 114 2.79 3.60 9.44
N ILE A 115 3.62 3.32 8.43
CA ILE A 115 4.83 4.12 8.18
C ILE A 115 4.45 5.44 7.51
N TYR A 116 3.48 5.41 6.62
CA TYR A 116 2.99 6.57 5.90
C TYR A 116 1.67 7.02 6.52
N PRO A 117 1.64 8.15 7.25
CA PRO A 117 0.40 8.72 7.76
C PRO A 117 -0.43 9.28 6.59
N ASP A 118 -1.74 9.33 6.81
CA ASP A 118 -2.65 10.01 5.89
C ASP A 118 -2.14 11.41 5.58
N SER A 119 -2.26 11.79 4.31
CA SER A 119 -1.76 13.01 3.66
C SER A 119 -1.36 14.18 4.57
N THR A 120 -0.19 14.73 4.32
CA THR A 120 0.26 15.99 4.95
C THR A 120 -0.71 17.10 4.56
N THR A 121 -1.49 17.56 5.53
CA THR A 121 -2.47 18.66 5.39
C THR A 121 -1.79 20.02 5.54
N GLU A 122 -0.69 20.27 4.85
CA GLU A 122 -0.18 21.63 4.77
C GLU A 122 -0.94 22.40 3.69
N ASN A 123 -1.50 23.56 4.07
CA ASN A 123 -2.22 24.45 3.17
C ASN A 123 -1.24 25.16 2.24
N ILE A 124 -0.71 24.46 1.25
CA ILE A 124 -0.06 25.14 0.14
C ILE A 124 -1.08 25.40 -0.95
N LYS A 125 -0.95 26.56 -1.59
CA LYS A 125 -1.69 26.87 -2.80
C LYS A 125 -0.86 26.42 -3.99
N PRO A 126 -1.20 25.27 -4.62
CA PRO A 126 -0.43 24.77 -5.74
C PRO A 126 -0.59 25.68 -6.97
N GLU A 127 0.45 25.74 -7.79
CA GLU A 127 0.42 26.42 -9.09
C GLU A 127 0.18 25.43 -10.23
N LYS A 128 0.43 24.15 -9.95
CA LYS A 128 0.26 23.05 -10.91
C LYS A 128 -0.18 21.77 -10.19
N ILE A 129 -1.05 21.02 -10.85
CA ILE A 129 -1.37 19.64 -10.48
C ILE A 129 -0.56 18.68 -11.34
N LEU A 130 -0.04 17.62 -10.73
CA LEU A 130 0.55 16.47 -11.38
C LEU A 130 -0.29 15.25 -11.07
N THR A 131 -0.89 14.62 -12.07
CA THR A 131 -1.58 13.35 -11.91
C THR A 131 -0.64 12.18 -12.23
N GLU A 132 -0.86 11.05 -11.58
CA GLU A 132 -0.14 9.82 -11.88
C GLU A 132 -0.52 9.28 -13.25
N ASP A 133 -1.82 9.11 -13.49
CA ASP A 133 -2.39 8.55 -14.70
C ASP A 133 -2.46 9.57 -15.84
N SER A 134 -2.74 9.08 -17.04
CA SER A 134 -2.94 9.88 -18.26
C SER A 134 -4.35 9.74 -18.85
N ASN A 135 -5.26 9.09 -18.12
CA ASN A 135 -6.60 8.74 -18.57
C ASN A 135 -7.68 9.62 -17.89
N SER A 136 -8.70 8.98 -17.34
CA SER A 136 -9.88 9.63 -16.78
C SER A 136 -9.56 10.61 -15.65
N GLY A 137 -8.65 10.26 -14.74
CA GLY A 137 -8.22 11.16 -13.68
C GLY A 137 -7.52 12.40 -14.22
N TYR A 138 -6.58 12.23 -15.16
CA TYR A 138 -5.91 13.37 -15.80
C TYR A 138 -6.91 14.27 -16.52
N GLN A 139 -7.80 13.70 -17.35
CA GLN A 139 -8.79 14.49 -18.09
C GLN A 139 -9.71 15.32 -17.17
N PHE A 140 -10.13 14.72 -16.07
CA PHE A 140 -10.93 15.41 -15.06
C PHE A 140 -10.17 16.59 -14.44
N PHE A 141 -8.95 16.35 -13.94
CA PHE A 141 -8.16 17.40 -13.30
C PHE A 141 -7.67 18.47 -14.29
N GLU A 142 -7.41 18.12 -15.54
CA GLU A 142 -7.09 19.09 -16.60
C GLU A 142 -8.27 20.04 -16.84
N ALA A 143 -9.48 19.50 -16.94
CA ALA A 143 -10.70 20.32 -17.10
C ALA A 143 -10.87 21.29 -15.90
N VAL A 144 -10.78 20.78 -14.67
CA VAL A 144 -10.87 21.59 -13.45
C VAL A 144 -9.78 22.66 -13.40
N CYS A 145 -8.54 22.30 -13.71
CA CYS A 145 -7.42 23.24 -13.74
C CYS A 145 -7.62 24.35 -14.77
N SER A 146 -8.15 24.01 -15.95
CA SER A 146 -8.44 24.97 -17.00
C SER A 146 -9.47 26.02 -16.56
N GLU A 147 -10.51 25.61 -15.85
CA GLU A 147 -11.52 26.53 -15.29
C GLU A 147 -10.92 27.49 -14.26
N HIS A 148 -9.89 27.05 -13.52
CA HIS A 148 -9.22 27.82 -12.47
C HIS A 148 -7.91 28.50 -12.92
N GLN A 149 -7.59 28.47 -14.21
CA GLN A 149 -6.36 29.03 -14.78
C GLN A 149 -5.09 28.42 -14.18
N MET A 150 -5.16 27.15 -13.78
CA MET A 150 -4.06 26.36 -13.28
C MET A 150 -3.52 25.43 -14.38
N ARG A 151 -2.33 24.92 -14.19
CA ARG A 151 -1.75 23.91 -15.09
C ARG A 151 -1.96 22.50 -14.52
N CYS A 152 -2.21 21.55 -15.40
CA CYS A 152 -2.25 20.13 -15.08
C CYS A 152 -1.30 19.38 -16.00
N ASP A 153 -0.43 18.56 -15.42
CA ASP A 153 0.46 17.66 -16.15
C ASP A 153 0.20 16.22 -15.70
N THR A 154 0.64 15.25 -16.49
CA THR A 154 0.62 13.84 -16.12
C THR A 154 2.03 13.27 -16.04
N ALA A 155 2.26 12.38 -15.08
CA ALA A 155 3.50 11.59 -14.98
C ALA A 155 3.51 10.39 -15.95
N ASN A 156 2.36 10.03 -16.55
CA ASN A 156 2.21 8.82 -17.36
C ASN A 156 2.60 7.53 -16.61
N GLY A 157 2.13 7.40 -15.39
CA GLY A 157 2.29 6.24 -14.52
C GLY A 157 3.16 6.48 -13.30
N LYS A 158 2.84 5.76 -12.22
CA LYS A 158 3.43 5.93 -10.88
C LYS A 158 4.96 5.91 -10.84
N SER A 159 5.59 5.05 -11.62
CA SER A 159 7.05 4.92 -11.67
C SER A 159 7.77 6.17 -12.18
N ASN A 160 7.08 7.03 -12.90
CA ASN A 160 7.63 8.26 -13.47
C ASN A 160 7.46 9.47 -12.54
N VAL A 161 6.58 9.41 -11.53
CA VAL A 161 6.32 10.52 -10.60
C VAL A 161 7.61 11.03 -9.97
N PHE A 162 8.43 10.13 -9.44
CA PHE A 162 9.71 10.52 -8.81
C PHE A 162 10.64 11.27 -9.78
N SER A 163 10.75 10.79 -11.02
CA SER A 163 11.60 11.43 -12.04
C SER A 163 11.07 12.80 -12.44
N TYR A 164 9.75 12.94 -12.56
CA TYR A 164 9.10 14.21 -12.82
C TYR A 164 9.39 15.22 -11.70
N LEU A 165 9.20 14.83 -10.44
CA LEU A 165 9.46 15.67 -9.29
C LEU A 165 10.92 16.14 -9.20
N LYS A 166 11.87 15.29 -9.58
CA LYS A 166 13.29 15.68 -9.65
C LYS A 166 13.59 16.71 -10.73
N ALA A 167 12.89 16.65 -11.86
CA ALA A 167 13.07 17.60 -12.96
C ALA A 167 12.43 18.97 -12.68
N HIS A 168 11.36 19.02 -11.82
CA HIS A 168 10.56 20.23 -11.57
C HIS A 168 10.67 20.67 -10.10
N LYS A 169 11.92 20.93 -9.64
CA LYS A 169 12.21 21.17 -8.22
C LYS A 169 11.62 22.46 -7.66
N ASP A 170 11.51 23.49 -8.49
CA ASP A 170 11.15 24.84 -8.08
C ASP A 170 9.65 25.13 -8.23
N GLU A 171 8.88 24.18 -8.79
CA GLU A 171 7.45 24.35 -9.00
C GLU A 171 6.67 24.01 -7.74
N LYS A 172 5.56 24.74 -7.51
CA LYS A 172 4.60 24.43 -6.44
C LYS A 172 3.59 23.41 -6.95
N LEU A 173 3.81 22.18 -6.54
CA LEU A 173 3.09 21.02 -7.06
C LEU A 173 2.14 20.42 -6.03
N LEU A 174 0.93 20.10 -6.48
CA LEU A 174 0.08 19.07 -5.87
C LEU A 174 0.14 17.82 -6.73
N VAL A 175 0.68 16.74 -6.16
CA VAL A 175 0.70 15.43 -6.79
C VAL A 175 -0.52 14.65 -6.36
N ILE A 176 -1.26 14.10 -7.30
CA ILE A 176 -2.42 13.22 -7.06
C ILE A 176 -2.10 11.86 -7.66
N ALA A 177 -2.05 10.84 -6.84
CA ALA A 177 -1.75 9.48 -7.26
C ALA A 177 -2.64 8.46 -6.54
N ASP A 178 -2.81 7.30 -7.15
CA ASP A 178 -3.62 6.20 -6.62
C ASP A 178 -2.93 5.56 -5.41
N GLY A 179 -3.43 5.88 -4.22
CA GLY A 179 -2.87 5.41 -2.95
C GLY A 179 -2.91 3.89 -2.80
N ALA A 180 -3.90 3.21 -3.38
CA ALA A 180 -4.00 1.76 -3.33
C ALA A 180 -2.85 1.04 -4.07
N ALA A 181 -2.16 1.72 -4.98
CA ALA A 181 -1.08 1.14 -5.77
C ALA A 181 0.28 1.87 -5.64
N PHE A 182 0.34 2.97 -4.88
CA PHE A 182 1.51 3.85 -4.80
C PHE A 182 2.56 3.44 -3.76
N GLY A 183 2.26 2.45 -2.93
CA GLY A 183 3.17 1.96 -1.88
C GLY A 183 4.62 1.74 -2.34
N PRO A 184 4.87 1.09 -3.49
CA PRO A 184 6.22 0.86 -4.01
C PRO A 184 7.04 2.13 -4.29
N GLU A 185 6.39 3.25 -4.55
CA GLU A 185 7.06 4.52 -4.91
C GLU A 185 7.38 5.38 -3.68
N MET A 186 6.74 5.10 -2.54
CA MET A 186 6.80 5.94 -1.34
C MET A 186 8.21 6.14 -0.79
N ASP A 187 9.06 5.12 -0.81
CA ASP A 187 10.43 5.21 -0.29
C ASP A 187 11.22 6.37 -0.93
N ARG A 188 10.99 6.61 -2.22
CA ARG A 188 11.69 7.65 -2.99
C ARG A 188 10.98 9.00 -2.93
N VAL A 189 9.65 8.97 -3.05
CA VAL A 189 8.83 10.19 -3.13
C VAL A 189 8.74 10.87 -1.76
N LEU A 190 8.60 10.12 -0.68
CA LEU A 190 8.50 10.68 0.67
C LEU A 190 9.69 11.55 1.05
N GLN A 191 10.91 11.16 0.67
CA GLN A 191 12.11 11.97 0.91
C GLN A 191 12.01 13.36 0.26
N LEU A 192 11.45 13.43 -0.95
CA LEU A 192 11.24 14.71 -1.63
C LEU A 192 10.16 15.54 -0.92
N VAL A 193 9.04 14.92 -0.53
CA VAL A 193 7.95 15.59 0.18
C VAL A 193 8.43 16.16 1.52
N GLN A 194 9.24 15.42 2.27
CA GLN A 194 9.77 15.88 3.56
C GLN A 194 10.80 17.01 3.46
N THR A 195 11.42 17.18 2.31
CA THR A 195 12.50 18.18 2.10
C THR A 195 12.05 19.38 1.28
N ARG A 196 10.84 19.37 0.74
CA ARG A 196 10.32 20.41 -0.16
C ARG A 196 9.01 20.99 0.37
N GLU A 197 9.03 22.23 0.78
CA GLU A 197 7.84 22.98 1.22
C GLU A 197 6.86 23.32 0.08
N ASN A 198 7.32 23.24 -1.18
CA ASN A 198 6.54 23.51 -2.37
C ASN A 198 5.89 22.27 -3.00
N LEU A 199 5.86 21.13 -2.28
CA LEU A 199 5.34 19.87 -2.77
C LEU A 199 4.33 19.28 -1.79
N VAL A 200 3.12 19.04 -2.26
CA VAL A 200 2.08 18.27 -1.54
C VAL A 200 1.81 16.99 -2.30
N LEU A 201 1.72 15.89 -1.58
CA LEU A 201 1.32 14.59 -2.08
C LEU A 201 -0.05 14.25 -1.50
N TYR A 202 -1.01 14.00 -2.36
CA TYR A 202 -2.36 13.55 -2.03
C TYR A 202 -2.59 12.16 -2.65
N LEU A 203 -2.91 11.20 -1.81
CA LEU A 203 -3.02 9.78 -2.17
C LEU A 203 -4.43 9.27 -1.80
N PRO A 204 -5.46 9.65 -2.55
CA PRO A 204 -6.76 9.01 -2.41
C PRO A 204 -6.63 7.52 -2.76
N GLU A 205 -7.52 6.69 -2.27
CA GLU A 205 -7.49 5.26 -2.57
C GLU A 205 -7.48 4.99 -4.09
N SER A 206 -8.37 5.66 -4.83
CA SER A 206 -8.32 5.76 -6.29
C SER A 206 -9.02 7.03 -6.78
N PHE A 207 -8.95 7.31 -8.07
CA PHE A 207 -9.70 8.41 -8.68
C PHE A 207 -11.22 8.19 -8.55
N GLU A 208 -11.72 6.98 -8.81
CA GLU A 208 -13.13 6.64 -8.69
C GLU A 208 -13.62 6.82 -7.25
N TRP A 209 -12.85 6.32 -6.28
CA TRP A 209 -13.14 6.52 -4.87
C TRP A 209 -13.22 8.03 -4.50
N LEU A 210 -12.30 8.83 -5.05
CA LEU A 210 -12.29 10.28 -4.84
C LEU A 210 -13.59 10.93 -5.34
N ILE A 211 -14.05 10.57 -6.54
CA ILE A 211 -15.30 11.09 -7.12
C ILE A 211 -16.50 10.68 -6.28
N LEU A 212 -16.57 9.42 -5.86
CA LEU A 212 -17.67 8.92 -5.02
C LEU A 212 -17.72 9.61 -3.65
N SER A 213 -16.56 9.75 -3.01
CA SER A 213 -16.44 10.35 -1.67
C SER A 213 -16.65 11.87 -1.68
N SER A 214 -16.49 12.52 -2.83
CA SER A 214 -16.65 13.98 -2.98
C SER A 214 -18.08 14.48 -2.75
N GLY A 215 -19.08 13.59 -2.85
CA GLY A 215 -20.50 13.97 -2.77
C GLY A 215 -21.05 14.67 -4.01
N ILE A 216 -20.30 14.69 -5.13
CA ILE A 216 -20.78 15.15 -6.44
C ILE A 216 -21.93 14.25 -6.90
N LEU A 217 -21.79 12.95 -6.70
CA LEU A 217 -22.80 11.96 -6.98
C LEU A 217 -23.63 11.70 -5.71
N LYS A 218 -24.92 11.98 -5.77
CA LYS A 218 -25.85 11.86 -4.61
C LYS A 218 -26.76 10.65 -4.81
N ASP A 219 -26.27 9.48 -4.47
CA ASP A 219 -27.04 8.25 -4.50
C ASP A 219 -26.92 7.53 -3.14
N ALA A 220 -28.04 6.94 -2.68
CA ALA A 220 -28.08 6.20 -1.42
C ALA A 220 -27.21 4.93 -1.49
N GLU A 221 -27.09 4.33 -2.65
CA GLU A 221 -26.25 3.15 -2.88
C GLU A 221 -24.76 3.50 -2.71
N ILE A 222 -24.32 4.66 -3.23
CA ILE A 222 -22.96 5.16 -3.06
C ILE A 222 -22.60 5.31 -1.58
N VAL A 223 -23.50 5.87 -0.77
CA VAL A 223 -23.27 6.02 0.67
C VAL A 223 -23.07 4.65 1.35
N GLN A 224 -23.82 3.63 0.90
CA GLN A 224 -23.68 2.28 1.45
C GLN A 224 -22.35 1.63 1.00
N ILE A 225 -21.97 1.78 -0.26
CA ILE A 225 -20.69 1.29 -0.80
C ILE A 225 -19.52 1.89 -0.02
N LEU A 226 -19.52 3.21 0.19
CA LEU A 226 -18.47 3.90 0.92
C LEU A 226 -18.39 3.51 2.42
N ARG A 227 -19.48 3.06 3.03
CA ARG A 227 -19.50 2.58 4.42
C ARG A 227 -18.86 1.21 4.59
N THR A 228 -18.99 0.35 3.61
CA THR A 228 -18.52 -1.05 3.66
C THR A 228 -17.89 -1.45 2.33
N PRO A 229 -16.76 -0.81 1.93
CA PRO A 229 -16.14 -1.06 0.62
C PRO A 229 -15.79 -2.52 0.39
N SER A 230 -15.34 -3.22 1.42
CA SER A 230 -14.98 -4.64 1.38
C SER A 230 -16.12 -5.55 0.87
N ASN A 231 -17.38 -5.18 1.10
CA ASN A 231 -18.50 -5.96 0.59
C ASN A 231 -18.72 -5.83 -0.93
N TYR A 232 -18.11 -4.82 -1.55
CA TYR A 232 -18.32 -4.49 -2.96
C TYR A 232 -17.05 -4.67 -3.78
N ILE A 233 -15.91 -4.18 -3.31
CA ILE A 233 -14.68 -4.03 -4.08
C ILE A 233 -13.68 -5.13 -3.78
N ASP A 234 -13.50 -5.54 -2.52
CA ASP A 234 -12.58 -6.61 -2.09
C ASP A 234 -13.12 -8.00 -2.46
N SER A 235 -13.69 -8.13 -3.64
CA SER A 235 -14.23 -9.39 -4.12
C SER A 235 -13.35 -9.95 -5.23
N LYS A 236 -13.34 -11.28 -5.38
CA LYS A 236 -12.66 -11.96 -6.51
C LYS A 236 -13.15 -11.47 -7.89
N LYS A 237 -14.28 -10.76 -7.93
CA LYS A 237 -14.89 -10.28 -9.17
C LYS A 237 -14.37 -8.89 -9.57
N TYR A 238 -14.13 -8.01 -8.62
CA TYR A 238 -13.86 -6.61 -8.92
C TYR A 238 -12.43 -6.18 -8.66
N PHE A 239 -11.78 -6.56 -7.57
CA PHE A 239 -10.42 -6.23 -7.08
C PHE A 239 -10.06 -4.75 -6.99
N SER A 240 -10.73 -3.84 -7.69
CA SER A 240 -10.44 -2.41 -7.70
C SER A 240 -11.68 -1.60 -8.04
N TRP A 241 -11.67 -0.35 -7.65
CA TRP A 241 -12.73 0.60 -7.95
C TRP A 241 -12.94 0.78 -9.45
N GLU A 242 -11.86 0.82 -10.23
CA GLU A 242 -11.91 0.93 -11.69
C GLU A 242 -12.69 -0.24 -12.35
N ARG A 243 -12.61 -1.43 -11.78
CA ARG A 243 -13.35 -2.60 -12.30
C ARG A 243 -14.77 -2.72 -11.79
N TYR A 244 -15.05 -2.09 -10.66
CA TYR A 244 -16.38 -2.06 -10.08
C TYR A 244 -17.30 -1.12 -10.86
N PHE A 245 -16.77 -0.01 -11.34
CA PHE A 245 -17.43 0.96 -12.21
C PHE A 245 -17.28 0.62 -13.67
#